data_dc8c5eaf10bb84c7691449a4d7e38474
#
_entry.id   dc8c5eaf10bb84c7691449a4d7e38474
#
_cell.length_a   1.000
_cell.length_b   1.000
_cell.length_c   1.000
_cell.angle_alpha   90.00
_cell.angle_beta   90.00
_cell.angle_gamma   90.00
#
_symmetry.space_group_name_H-M   'P 1'
#
loop_
_entity.id
_entity.type
_entity.pdbx_description
1 polymer ?
#
loop_
_entity_poly.entity_id
_entity_poly.type
_entity_poly.pdbx_seq_one_letter_code
_entity_poly.pdbx_strand_id
1 'polypeptide(L)' 'MDKQLFSTEFKNGYCVTVFSQSRFELKYYVEIFHVNEPQDTHRVEFHSAREVFGYLSDIQNYKQKD' A
#
# COMPACT_ATOMS: atom_id res chain seq x y z
N MET A 1 3.28 -1.90 -17.90
CA MET A 1 1.99 -2.35 -17.38
C MET A 1 2.09 -2.65 -15.90
N ASP A 2 1.12 -2.17 -15.13
CA ASP A 2 1.10 -2.44 -13.70
C ASP A 2 0.53 -3.83 -13.46
N LYS A 3 1.16 -4.56 -12.57
CA LYS A 3 0.69 -5.87 -12.16
C LYS A 3 0.33 -5.85 -10.69
N GLN A 4 -0.93 -6.16 -10.38
CA GLN A 4 -1.37 -6.25 -9.00
C GLN A 4 -0.78 -7.51 -8.37
N LEU A 5 -0.07 -7.33 -7.26
CA LEU A 5 0.55 -8.44 -6.56
C LEU A 5 -0.39 -9.02 -5.50
N PHE A 6 -0.97 -8.15 -4.68
CA PHE A 6 -1.97 -8.58 -3.70
C PHE A 6 -2.71 -7.37 -3.15
N SER A 7 -3.81 -7.66 -2.48
CA SER A 7 -4.64 -6.66 -1.82
C SER A 7 -5.09 -7.23 -0.48
N THR A 8 -5.11 -6.37 0.54
CA THR A 8 -5.51 -6.81 1.88
C THR A 8 -6.11 -5.66 2.67
N GLU A 9 -6.88 -6.02 3.70
CA GLU A 9 -7.43 -5.06 4.64
C GLU A 9 -6.89 -5.38 6.03
N PHE A 10 -6.37 -4.36 6.70
CA PHE A 10 -5.86 -4.52 8.06
C PHE A 10 -6.97 -4.31 9.08
N LYS A 11 -6.73 -4.79 10.31
CA LYS A 11 -7.73 -4.69 11.38
C LYS A 11 -8.08 -3.25 11.73
N ASN A 12 -7.18 -2.31 11.48
CA ASN A 12 -7.42 -0.89 11.76
C ASN A 12 -8.25 -0.20 10.68
N GLY A 13 -8.71 -0.94 9.66
CA GLY A 13 -9.58 -0.40 8.63
C GLY A 13 -8.86 0.11 7.39
N TYR A 14 -7.54 0.06 7.35
CA TYR A 14 -6.80 0.44 6.16
C TYR A 14 -6.80 -0.69 5.15
N CYS A 15 -7.10 -0.33 3.91
CA CYS A 15 -7.07 -1.26 2.78
C CYS A 15 -5.89 -0.89 1.90
N VAL A 16 -5.08 -1.89 1.54
CA VAL A 16 -3.89 -1.65 0.72
C VAL A 16 -3.89 -2.59 -0.48
N THR A 17 -3.39 -2.09 -1.59
CA THR A 17 -3.15 -2.89 -2.79
C THR A 17 -1.75 -2.59 -3.27
N VAL A 18 -0.98 -3.65 -3.53
CA VAL A 18 0.40 -3.52 -3.96
C VAL A 18 0.51 -3.89 -5.43
N PHE A 19 1.16 -3.02 -6.19
CA PHE A 19 1.40 -3.22 -7.62
C PHE A 19 2.89 -3.23 -7.89
N SER A 20 3.29 -3.94 -8.94
CA SER A 20 4.65 -3.83 -9.46
C SER A 20 4.60 -3.27 -10.88
N GLN A 21 5.64 -2.57 -11.26
CA GLN A 21 5.84 -2.07 -12.60
C GLN A 21 7.30 -2.29 -12.97
N SER A 22 7.53 -2.98 -14.10
CA SER A 22 8.89 -3.32 -14.52
C SER A 22 9.10 -2.92 -15.98
N ARG A 23 9.05 -1.63 -16.23
CA ARG A 23 9.19 -1.12 -17.60
C ARG A 23 10.65 -0.87 -17.96
N PHE A 24 11.32 -0.08 -17.15
CA PHE A 24 12.75 0.20 -17.29
C PHE A 24 13.52 -0.30 -16.08
N GLU A 25 12.91 -0.15 -14.91
CA GLU A 25 13.43 -0.69 -13.67
C GLU A 25 12.24 -1.13 -12.83
N LEU A 26 12.48 -2.04 -11.91
CA LEU A 26 11.44 -2.55 -11.05
C LEU A 26 11.04 -1.52 -10.02
N LYS A 27 9.76 -1.20 -10.00
CA LYS A 27 9.17 -0.28 -9.02
C LYS A 27 7.95 -0.90 -8.42
N TYR A 28 7.61 -0.46 -7.22
CA TYR A 28 6.40 -0.89 -6.54
C TYR A 28 5.55 0.32 -6.21
N TYR A 29 4.23 0.11 -6.24
CA TYR A 29 3.26 1.13 -5.84
C TYR A 29 2.33 0.52 -4.81
N VAL A 30 2.02 1.31 -3.79
CA VAL A 30 1.04 0.91 -2.79
C VAL A 30 -0.10 1.91 -2.83
N GLU A 31 -1.31 1.42 -3.10
CA GLU A 31 -2.51 2.23 -3.00
C GLU A 31 -3.17 1.93 -1.67
N ILE A 32 -3.47 2.98 -0.92
CA ILE A 32 -4.00 2.85 0.42
C ILE A 32 -5.19 3.78 0.62
N PHE A 33 -6.22 3.27 1.28
CA PHE A 33 -7.35 4.08 1.72
C PHE A 33 -7.91 3.48 3.00
N HIS A 34 -8.65 4.30 3.76
CA HIS A 34 -9.36 3.82 4.94
C HIS A 34 -10.81 3.52 4.55
N VAL A 35 -11.38 2.44 5.13
CA VAL A 35 -12.74 2.01 4.77
C VAL A 35 -13.78 3.10 5.00
N ASN A 36 -13.53 4.02 5.94
CA ASN A 36 -14.45 5.13 6.22
C ASN A 36 -14.29 6.27 5.22
N GLU A 37 -13.21 6.30 4.45
CA GLU A 37 -12.93 7.37 3.50
C GLU A 37 -12.35 6.80 2.21
N PRO A 38 -13.11 5.96 1.50
CA PRO A 38 -12.58 5.28 0.30
C PRO A 38 -12.25 6.24 -0.84
N GLN A 39 -12.81 7.45 -0.83
CA GLN A 39 -12.50 8.46 -1.84
C GLN A 39 -11.11 9.06 -1.66
N ASP A 40 -10.51 8.90 -0.48
CA ASP A 40 -9.17 9.43 -0.17
C ASP A 40 -8.11 8.37 -0.36
N THR A 41 -7.96 7.89 -1.59
CA THR A 41 -6.95 6.90 -1.93
C THR A 41 -5.63 7.59 -2.22
N HIS A 42 -4.57 7.11 -1.57
CA HIS A 42 -3.22 7.61 -1.79
C HIS A 42 -2.38 6.55 -2.47
N ARG A 43 -1.47 6.97 -3.33
CA ARG A 43 -0.57 6.07 -4.03
C ARG A 43 0.86 6.49 -3.72
N VAL A 44 1.67 5.52 -3.25
CA VAL A 44 3.05 5.76 -2.85
C VAL A 44 3.95 4.86 -3.67
N GLU A 45 5.05 5.41 -4.17
CA GLU A 45 6.02 4.70 -4.98
C GLU A 45 7.20 4.23 -4.12
N PHE A 46 7.65 3.01 -4.36
CA PHE A 46 8.82 2.43 -3.71
C PHE A 46 9.73 1.77 -4.74
N HIS A 47 11.01 1.70 -4.43
CA HIS A 47 12.01 1.14 -5.33
C HIS A 47 12.47 -0.26 -4.92
N SER A 48 12.02 -0.77 -3.77
CA SER A 48 12.40 -2.10 -3.32
C SER A 48 11.25 -2.75 -2.54
N ALA A 49 11.22 -4.08 -2.56
CA ALA A 49 10.23 -4.83 -1.80
C ALA A 49 10.38 -4.60 -0.29
N ARG A 50 11.62 -4.42 0.16
CA ARG A 50 11.89 -4.15 1.58
C ARG A 50 11.17 -2.88 2.03
N GLU A 51 11.23 -1.83 1.22
CA GLU A 51 10.55 -0.58 1.55
C GLU A 51 9.03 -0.78 1.61
N VAL A 52 8.49 -1.58 0.69
CA VAL A 52 7.06 -1.89 0.66
C VAL A 52 6.65 -2.58 1.96
N PHE A 53 7.39 -3.62 2.36
CA PHE A 53 7.06 -4.35 3.59
C PHE A 53 7.19 -3.49 4.83
N GLY A 54 8.19 -2.60 4.88
CA GLY A 54 8.32 -1.66 5.98
C GLY A 54 7.13 -0.73 6.08
N TYR A 55 6.69 -0.22 4.94
CA TYR A 55 5.54 0.67 4.89
C TYR A 55 4.26 -0.05 5.34
N LEU A 56 4.05 -1.28 4.85
CA LEU A 56 2.88 -2.05 5.24
C LEU A 56 2.88 -2.36 6.74
N SER A 57 4.05 -2.66 7.30
CA SER A 57 4.18 -2.90 8.73
C SER A 57 3.80 -1.66 9.52
N ASP A 58 4.24 -0.50 9.08
CA ASP A 58 3.90 0.77 9.75
C ASP A 58 2.39 1.00 9.71
N ILE A 59 1.75 0.75 8.57
CA ILE A 59 0.30 0.92 8.45
C ILE A 59 -0.43 -0.06 9.36
N GLN A 60 0.01 -1.32 9.37
CA GLN A 60 -0.62 -2.34 10.19
C GLN A 60 -0.57 -2.00 11.67
N ASN A 61 0.50 -1.35 12.10
CA ASN A 61 0.70 -0.99 13.49
C ASN A 61 0.21 0.42 13.82
N TYR A 62 -0.34 1.11 12.85
CA TYR A 62 -0.85 2.46 13.06
C TYR A 62 -2.07 2.41 13.97
N LYS A 63 -1.97 3.11 15.10
CA LYS A 63 -3.08 3.21 16.03
C LYS A 63 -3.80 4.52 15.80
N GLN A 64 -5.08 4.40 15.50
CA GLN A 64 -5.90 5.57 15.34
C GLN A 64 -6.16 6.18 16.71
N LYS A 65 -5.87 7.46 16.83
CA LYS A 65 -6.19 8.17 18.06
C LYS A 65 -7.68 8.47 18.09
N ASP A 66 -8.31 8.07 19.15
CA ASP A 66 -9.72 8.39 19.37
C ASP A 66 -9.87 9.82 19.88
#